data_b64f3b552d78e09c1bfde482e84309d0
#
_entry.id   b64f3b552d78e09c1bfde482e84309d0
#
_cell.length_a   1.000
_cell.length_b   1.000
_cell.length_c   1.000
_cell.angle_alpha   90.00
_cell.angle_beta   90.00
_cell.angle_gamma   90.00
#
_symmetry.space_group_name_H-M   'P 1'
#
loop_
_entity.id
_entity.type
_entity.pdbx_description
1 polymer ?
#
loop_
_entity_poly.entity_id
_entity_poly.type
_entity_poly.pdbx_seq_one_letter_code
_entity_poly.pdbx_strand_id
1 'polypeptide(L)'
;MPILDLVSASERRTPPEVVLSPVQRKAAEGVLYGLERGQFVVLQDQASDGKTTVLEHIHRELGGAWIGIRDFLGKLSTRDPIALEEAFLDLIESVLEEHDLVIVDDLHLVKDIVESCDYQRRHLFNAVIVALLSKAHAAGQRLAFSTDNAPPPLANRAHTWDICDFTPADYQAICSAYFDPAIARRLDFGEIHRFAPNLNAHQLRKASVWLSHELGADTARFIEYLTTHNLASNVEIEEVEPVDWNDLRGVDDVIEALEAKIALPLEDRVLAAELGLKPKRGVLLAGPPGTGKTTIGRALAHRLKSKFFLIDGTMIAGSANFYSSVNRVFEAAKRNAPAIVFIDDADVIFEGEHGERGLYRYLLTMLDGLESESAGRVCVMMTAMEASSLPAAILRSGRVELWLETRLPDEAARASIFRDKISCLPATIGAADVAVLAAASRGLTGADLKAAVEDGKLLFAHDKANGKQLKAPEQYFLAAIETIRRNRRTYTKKKRPQLTEALSIGFKAE
;
A
#
# COMPACT_ATOMS: atom_id res chain seq x y z
N MET A 1 26.52 16.20 30.62
CA MET A 1 26.97 17.23 29.66
C MET A 1 25.93 17.38 28.60
N PRO A 2 25.34 18.52 28.39
CA PRO A 2 24.17 18.70 27.55
C PRO A 2 24.57 18.84 26.07
N ILE A 3 23.84 18.16 25.21
CA ILE A 3 23.91 18.18 23.73
C ILE A 3 23.15 19.41 23.17
N LEU A 4 23.12 20.52 23.89
CA LEU A 4 22.27 21.66 23.54
C LEU A 4 23.01 22.88 22.98
N ASP A 5 24.33 22.79 22.70
CA ASP A 5 25.13 23.95 22.26
C ASP A 5 25.69 23.87 20.81
N LEU A 6 25.10 23.10 19.93
CA LEU A 6 25.53 23.00 18.52
C LEU A 6 24.56 23.64 17.53
N VAL A 7 23.65 24.50 17.98
CA VAL A 7 22.79 25.31 17.07
C VAL A 7 23.05 26.80 17.36
N SER A 8 24.29 27.22 17.20
CA SER A 8 24.62 28.66 17.10
C SER A 8 25.03 28.98 15.67
N ALA A 9 24.24 29.84 15.04
CA ALA A 9 24.63 30.65 13.88
C ALA A 9 24.98 29.87 12.60
N SER A 10 24.10 29.03 12.09
CA SER A 10 24.05 28.82 10.66
C SER A 10 23.41 30.06 10.01
N GLU A 11 24.20 30.76 9.22
CA GLU A 11 23.81 31.79 8.28
C GLU A 11 22.40 31.48 7.74
N ARG A 12 21.48 32.44 7.87
CA ARG A 12 20.19 32.39 7.19
C ARG A 12 20.50 32.40 5.68
N ARG A 13 20.69 31.22 5.13
CA ARG A 13 20.67 31.06 3.66
C ARG A 13 19.31 31.60 3.23
N THR A 14 19.33 32.63 2.39
CA THR A 14 18.16 33.00 1.58
C THR A 14 17.50 31.72 1.10
N PRO A 15 16.19 31.55 1.28
CA PRO A 15 15.52 30.34 0.81
C PRO A 15 15.92 30.13 -0.67
N PRO A 16 16.34 28.92 -1.05
CA PRO A 16 16.79 28.66 -2.41
C PRO A 16 15.70 29.11 -3.37
N GLU A 17 16.12 29.73 -4.47
CA GLU A 17 15.22 30.10 -5.56
C GLU A 17 14.32 28.89 -5.87
N VAL A 18 13.01 29.10 -5.88
CA VAL A 18 12.04 27.99 -6.10
C VAL A 18 12.24 27.48 -7.51
N VAL A 19 12.94 26.37 -7.62
CA VAL A 19 13.15 25.69 -8.90
C VAL A 19 11.97 24.75 -9.13
N LEU A 20 11.11 25.10 -10.07
CA LEU A 20 10.03 24.23 -10.51
C LEU A 20 10.55 23.17 -11.49
N SER A 21 10.14 21.94 -11.31
CA SER A 21 10.35 20.90 -12.32
C SER A 21 9.54 21.18 -13.60
N PRO A 22 9.84 20.56 -14.74
CA PRO A 22 9.07 20.73 -15.97
C PRO A 22 7.55 20.57 -15.80
N VAL A 23 7.11 19.54 -15.07
CA VAL A 23 5.69 19.30 -14.82
C VAL A 23 5.08 20.34 -13.86
N GLN A 24 5.80 20.71 -12.80
CA GLN A 24 5.36 21.76 -11.88
C GLN A 24 5.28 23.13 -12.59
N ARG A 25 6.19 23.43 -13.51
CA ARG A 25 6.14 24.66 -14.32
C ARG A 25 4.92 24.68 -15.22
N LYS A 26 4.62 23.57 -15.88
CA LYS A 26 3.40 23.43 -16.69
C LYS A 26 2.14 23.62 -15.86
N ALA A 27 2.10 23.10 -14.64
CA ALA A 27 1.00 23.30 -13.71
C ALA A 27 0.89 24.78 -13.29
N ALA A 28 2.03 25.45 -13.01
CA ALA A 28 2.04 26.88 -12.70
C ALA A 28 1.50 27.73 -13.86
N GLU A 29 1.96 27.48 -15.09
CA GLU A 29 1.45 28.14 -16.30
C GLU A 29 -0.06 27.93 -16.45
N GLY A 30 -0.56 26.72 -16.16
CA GLY A 30 -1.99 26.43 -16.19
C GLY A 30 -2.78 27.20 -15.14
N VAL A 31 -2.28 27.27 -13.91
CA VAL A 31 -2.93 28.06 -12.84
C VAL A 31 -2.93 29.56 -13.17
N LEU A 32 -1.82 30.11 -13.65
CA LEU A 32 -1.71 31.50 -14.09
C LEU A 32 -2.73 31.80 -15.19
N TYR A 33 -2.77 30.95 -16.22
CA TYR A 33 -3.75 31.07 -17.31
C TYR A 33 -5.19 31.01 -16.82
N GLY A 34 -5.46 30.12 -15.84
CA GLY A 34 -6.78 30.00 -15.21
C GLY A 34 -7.18 31.25 -14.42
N LEU A 35 -6.23 31.88 -13.71
CA LEU A 35 -6.46 33.11 -12.94
C LEU A 35 -6.61 34.36 -13.82
N GLU A 36 -6.03 34.37 -15.02
CA GLU A 36 -6.20 35.44 -15.99
C GLU A 36 -7.59 35.44 -16.66
N ARG A 37 -8.15 34.24 -16.88
CA ARG A 37 -9.39 34.06 -17.66
C ARG A 37 -10.59 33.66 -16.82
N GLY A 38 -10.34 33.12 -15.64
CA GLY A 38 -11.33 32.76 -14.65
C GLY A 38 -10.98 33.37 -13.30
N GLN A 39 -11.92 33.28 -12.35
CA GLN A 39 -11.69 33.82 -11.01
C GLN A 39 -11.18 32.77 -10.03
N PHE A 40 -11.48 31.49 -10.30
CA PHE A 40 -11.22 30.41 -9.36
C PHE A 40 -10.41 29.29 -9.99
N VAL A 41 -9.34 28.91 -9.32
CA VAL A 41 -8.46 27.82 -9.75
C VAL A 41 -8.19 26.86 -8.60
N VAL A 42 -8.11 25.58 -8.91
CA VAL A 42 -7.70 24.52 -7.99
C VAL A 42 -6.51 23.81 -8.57
N LEU A 43 -5.42 23.79 -7.82
CA LEU A 43 -4.31 22.90 -8.04
C LEU A 43 -4.53 21.66 -7.18
N GLN A 44 -4.87 20.55 -7.85
CA GLN A 44 -5.17 19.31 -7.16
C GLN A 44 -4.14 18.25 -7.55
N ASP A 45 -3.69 17.47 -6.59
CA ASP A 45 -2.89 16.27 -6.79
C ASP A 45 -2.71 15.54 -5.45
N GLN A 46 -2.01 14.41 -5.48
CA GLN A 46 -1.66 13.69 -4.29
C GLN A 46 -0.79 14.52 -3.33
N ALA A 47 -0.77 14.10 -2.07
CA ALA A 47 0.06 14.75 -1.06
C ALA A 47 1.54 14.73 -1.46
N SER A 48 2.21 15.88 -1.26
CA SER A 48 3.67 16.03 -1.39
C SER A 48 4.26 16.10 -2.81
N ASP A 49 3.44 16.35 -3.86
CA ASP A 49 3.94 16.57 -5.24
C ASP A 49 4.38 18.00 -5.50
N GLY A 50 4.35 18.84 -4.49
CA GLY A 50 4.87 20.20 -4.54
C GLY A 50 3.82 21.25 -4.92
N LYS A 51 2.53 21.03 -4.64
CA LYS A 51 1.46 22.02 -4.81
C LYS A 51 1.80 23.36 -4.16
N THR A 52 2.23 23.32 -2.90
CA THR A 52 2.71 24.51 -2.18
C THR A 52 3.83 25.24 -2.92
N THR A 53 4.79 24.50 -3.47
CA THR A 53 5.91 25.08 -4.25
C THR A 53 5.44 25.81 -5.50
N VAL A 54 4.47 25.23 -6.21
CA VAL A 54 3.82 25.84 -7.39
C VAL A 54 3.06 27.10 -6.98
N LEU A 55 2.26 27.04 -5.91
CA LEU A 55 1.49 28.21 -5.45
C LEU A 55 2.40 29.32 -4.88
N GLU A 56 3.51 28.97 -4.21
CA GLU A 56 4.52 29.95 -3.79
C GLU A 56 5.14 30.71 -4.99
N HIS A 57 5.39 30.00 -6.08
CA HIS A 57 5.87 30.63 -7.33
C HIS A 57 4.84 31.63 -7.86
N ILE A 58 3.58 31.23 -7.93
CA ILE A 58 2.46 32.08 -8.37
C ILE A 58 2.29 33.30 -7.46
N HIS A 59 2.38 33.11 -6.14
CA HIS A 59 2.30 34.19 -5.16
C HIS A 59 3.43 35.22 -5.35
N ARG A 60 4.62 34.78 -5.71
CA ARG A 60 5.74 35.70 -6.01
C ARG A 60 5.52 36.50 -7.30
N GLU A 61 4.86 35.92 -8.30
CA GLU A 61 4.57 36.59 -9.55
C GLU A 61 3.39 37.56 -9.48
N LEU A 62 2.29 37.14 -8.86
CA LEU A 62 1.02 37.89 -8.86
C LEU A 62 0.77 38.68 -7.57
N GLY A 63 1.54 38.43 -6.52
CA GLY A 63 1.25 38.96 -5.18
C GLY A 63 -0.03 38.36 -4.58
N GLY A 64 -0.78 39.18 -3.85
CA GLY A 64 -2.00 38.77 -3.17
C GLY A 64 -1.72 38.29 -1.74
N ALA A 65 -2.71 37.66 -1.13
CA ALA A 65 -2.56 37.11 0.21
C ALA A 65 -2.43 35.59 0.19
N TRP A 66 -1.68 35.08 1.17
CA TRP A 66 -1.49 33.64 1.40
C TRP A 66 -2.16 33.21 2.69
N ILE A 67 -2.98 32.18 2.62
CA ILE A 67 -3.63 31.54 3.77
C ILE A 67 -3.15 30.09 3.85
N GLY A 68 -2.48 29.74 4.95
CA GLY A 68 -2.07 28.38 5.26
C GLY A 68 -2.81 27.81 6.47
N ILE A 69 -2.53 26.58 6.82
CA ILE A 69 -3.15 25.89 7.95
C ILE A 69 -2.94 26.62 9.29
N ARG A 70 -1.82 27.35 9.47
CA ARG A 70 -1.55 28.14 10.68
C ARG A 70 -2.54 29.27 10.85
N ASP A 71 -2.90 29.96 9.78
CA ASP A 71 -3.84 31.10 9.81
C ASP A 71 -5.23 30.61 10.19
N PHE A 72 -5.62 29.45 9.62
CA PHE A 72 -6.88 28.79 9.96
C PHE A 72 -6.91 28.37 11.44
N LEU A 73 -5.88 27.70 11.96
CA LEU A 73 -5.80 27.31 13.36
C LEU A 73 -5.77 28.53 14.30
N GLY A 74 -5.09 29.60 13.89
CA GLY A 74 -5.12 30.89 14.61
C GLY A 74 -6.53 31.48 14.72
N LYS A 75 -7.30 31.48 13.63
CA LYS A 75 -8.68 31.94 13.62
C LYS A 75 -9.60 31.02 14.43
N LEU A 76 -9.42 29.71 14.33
CA LEU A 76 -10.22 28.73 15.05
C LEU A 76 -10.00 28.82 16.58
N SER A 77 -8.78 29.12 17.03
CA SER A 77 -8.46 29.24 18.47
C SER A 77 -9.25 30.34 19.18
N THR A 78 -9.82 31.30 18.42
CA THR A 78 -10.65 32.40 18.94
C THR A 78 -12.15 32.09 18.93
N ARG A 79 -12.54 30.88 18.52
CA ARG A 79 -13.93 30.43 18.32
C ARG A 79 -14.20 29.09 19.02
N ASP A 80 -15.46 28.68 18.98
CA ASP A 80 -15.83 27.31 19.37
C ASP A 80 -15.14 26.31 18.46
N PRO A 81 -14.48 25.26 18.99
CA PRO A 81 -13.83 24.22 18.19
C PRO A 81 -14.75 23.53 17.16
N ILE A 82 -16.06 23.56 17.36
CA ILE A 82 -17.05 23.01 16.42
C ILE A 82 -17.37 23.99 15.26
N ALA A 83 -16.97 25.26 15.35
CA ALA A 83 -17.27 26.29 14.35
C ALA A 83 -16.17 26.36 13.25
N LEU A 84 -15.79 25.22 12.67
CA LEU A 84 -14.73 25.13 11.66
C LEU A 84 -15.10 25.90 10.38
N GLU A 85 -16.34 25.73 9.92
CA GLU A 85 -16.82 26.32 8.67
C GLU A 85 -16.92 27.85 8.79
N GLU A 86 -17.41 28.33 9.91
CA GLU A 86 -17.48 29.78 10.16
C GLU A 86 -16.09 30.40 10.33
N ALA A 87 -15.16 29.68 10.98
CA ALA A 87 -13.78 30.14 11.09
C ALA A 87 -13.11 30.22 9.72
N PHE A 88 -13.35 29.23 8.86
CA PHE A 88 -12.82 29.19 7.51
C PHE A 88 -13.39 30.32 6.64
N LEU A 89 -14.72 30.49 6.66
CA LEU A 89 -15.40 31.55 5.90
C LEU A 89 -14.88 32.93 6.30
N ASP A 90 -14.94 33.26 7.59
CA ASP A 90 -14.52 34.56 8.10
C ASP A 90 -13.04 34.86 7.86
N LEU A 91 -12.17 33.83 7.91
CA LEU A 91 -10.76 34.01 7.61
C LEU A 91 -10.59 34.50 6.16
N ILE A 92 -11.16 33.76 5.21
CA ILE A 92 -10.99 34.10 3.80
C ILE A 92 -11.69 35.42 3.46
N GLU A 93 -12.89 35.65 3.99
CA GLU A 93 -13.62 36.90 3.76
C GLU A 93 -12.87 38.11 4.30
N SER A 94 -12.28 38.01 5.50
CA SER A 94 -11.50 39.13 6.08
C SER A 94 -10.25 39.45 5.25
N VAL A 95 -9.64 38.46 4.63
CA VAL A 95 -8.47 38.66 3.76
C VAL A 95 -8.88 39.20 2.39
N LEU A 96 -10.03 38.80 1.86
CA LEU A 96 -10.59 39.32 0.61
C LEU A 96 -11.02 40.82 0.71
N GLU A 97 -11.27 41.35 1.92
CA GLU A 97 -11.52 42.79 2.09
C GLU A 97 -10.30 43.67 1.74
N GLU A 98 -9.10 43.09 1.85
CA GLU A 98 -7.82 43.80 1.63
C GLU A 98 -7.10 43.38 0.34
N HIS A 99 -7.47 42.23 -0.25
CA HIS A 99 -6.75 41.64 -1.39
C HIS A 99 -7.67 41.11 -2.48
N ASP A 100 -7.31 41.39 -3.75
CA ASP A 100 -8.03 40.89 -4.93
C ASP A 100 -7.70 39.43 -5.30
N LEU A 101 -6.59 38.91 -4.80
CA LEU A 101 -6.16 37.52 -4.96
C LEU A 101 -5.84 36.90 -3.61
N VAL A 102 -6.47 35.78 -3.31
CA VAL A 102 -6.16 34.97 -2.12
C VAL A 102 -5.80 33.55 -2.54
N ILE A 103 -4.68 33.08 -2.04
CA ILE A 103 -4.19 31.72 -2.23
C ILE A 103 -4.41 30.96 -0.94
N VAL A 104 -5.16 29.85 -1.01
CA VAL A 104 -5.49 28.98 0.11
C VAL A 104 -4.77 27.65 -0.08
N ASP A 105 -3.73 27.45 0.73
CA ASP A 105 -2.94 26.22 0.67
C ASP A 105 -3.48 25.16 1.63
N ASP A 106 -3.29 23.87 1.27
CA ASP A 106 -3.64 22.70 2.07
C ASP A 106 -5.13 22.61 2.49
N LEU A 107 -6.05 22.99 1.57
CA LEU A 107 -7.50 22.90 1.83
C LEU A 107 -7.95 21.50 2.25
N HIS A 108 -7.24 20.45 1.81
CA HIS A 108 -7.54 19.08 2.18
C HIS A 108 -7.48 18.83 3.69
N LEU A 109 -6.59 19.50 4.44
CA LEU A 109 -6.49 19.34 5.89
C LEU A 109 -7.75 19.81 6.62
N VAL A 110 -8.38 20.88 6.14
CA VAL A 110 -9.67 21.37 6.68
C VAL A 110 -10.80 20.42 6.25
N LYS A 111 -10.80 20.02 4.99
CA LYS A 111 -11.78 19.10 4.42
C LYS A 111 -11.80 17.76 5.14
N ASP A 112 -10.64 17.16 5.41
CA ASP A 112 -10.51 15.84 6.06
C ASP A 112 -11.10 15.87 7.49
N ILE A 113 -10.92 16.96 8.23
CA ILE A 113 -11.54 17.12 9.54
C ILE A 113 -13.08 17.17 9.42
N VAL A 114 -13.57 17.95 8.47
CA VAL A 114 -15.02 18.13 8.25
C VAL A 114 -15.68 16.86 7.71
N GLU A 115 -15.00 16.11 6.85
CA GLU A 115 -15.52 14.86 6.28
C GLU A 115 -15.38 13.66 7.22
N SER A 116 -14.69 13.80 8.36
CA SER A 116 -14.59 12.72 9.35
C SER A 116 -15.97 12.29 9.84
N CYS A 117 -16.13 10.99 10.10
CA CYS A 117 -17.43 10.41 10.51
C CYS A 117 -17.99 11.03 11.80
N ASP A 118 -17.13 11.59 12.64
CA ASP A 118 -17.50 12.15 13.95
C ASP A 118 -17.88 13.62 13.90
N TYR A 119 -17.68 14.31 12.76
CA TYR A 119 -18.00 15.71 12.64
C TYR A 119 -19.50 15.93 12.30
N GLN A 120 -20.22 16.51 13.24
CA GLN A 120 -21.69 16.64 13.15
C GLN A 120 -22.18 17.57 12.04
N ARG A 121 -21.39 18.57 11.63
CA ARG A 121 -21.77 19.63 10.69
C ARG A 121 -21.18 19.45 9.28
N ARG A 122 -20.69 18.27 8.95
CA ARG A 122 -19.99 17.95 7.68
C ARG A 122 -20.70 18.44 6.41
N HIS A 123 -22.02 18.54 6.43
CA HIS A 123 -22.79 18.97 5.26
C HIS A 123 -22.77 20.50 5.04
N LEU A 124 -22.37 21.29 6.03
CA LEU A 124 -22.32 22.76 5.93
C LEU A 124 -21.10 23.26 5.16
N PHE A 125 -20.00 22.52 5.13
CA PHE A 125 -18.77 22.95 4.45
C PHE A 125 -18.99 23.26 2.97
N ASN A 126 -19.76 22.43 2.27
CA ASN A 126 -20.12 22.68 0.88
C ASN A 126 -20.93 23.99 0.70
N ALA A 127 -21.80 24.30 1.63
CA ALA A 127 -22.56 25.57 1.59
C ALA A 127 -21.66 26.78 1.80
N VAL A 128 -20.69 26.67 2.71
CA VAL A 128 -19.67 27.70 2.95
C VAL A 128 -18.82 27.95 1.71
N ILE A 129 -18.35 26.89 1.03
CA ILE A 129 -17.62 27.02 -0.24
C ILE A 129 -18.48 27.75 -1.28
N VAL A 130 -19.77 27.39 -1.42
CA VAL A 130 -20.67 28.09 -2.36
C VAL A 130 -20.84 29.57 -2.02
N ALA A 131 -21.02 29.90 -0.74
CA ALA A 131 -21.18 31.27 -0.29
C ALA A 131 -19.94 32.12 -0.59
N LEU A 132 -18.76 31.57 -0.25
CA LEU A 132 -17.46 32.18 -0.49
C LEU A 132 -17.24 32.48 -1.98
N LEU A 133 -17.41 31.48 -2.84
CA LEU A 133 -17.22 31.62 -4.28
C LEU A 133 -18.21 32.61 -4.89
N SER A 134 -19.46 32.63 -4.41
CA SER A 134 -20.49 33.57 -4.89
C SER A 134 -20.14 35.00 -4.50
N LYS A 135 -19.66 35.24 -3.27
CA LYS A 135 -19.22 36.55 -2.79
C LYS A 135 -17.99 37.06 -3.59
N ALA A 136 -16.97 36.22 -3.72
CA ALA A 136 -15.77 36.55 -4.46
C ALA A 136 -16.07 36.82 -5.95
N HIS A 137 -17.01 36.04 -6.56
CA HIS A 137 -17.43 36.25 -7.93
C HIS A 137 -18.11 37.64 -8.12
N ALA A 138 -19.01 38.00 -7.22
CA ALA A 138 -19.71 39.28 -7.27
C ALA A 138 -18.75 40.46 -7.12
N ALA A 139 -17.68 40.30 -6.36
CA ALA A 139 -16.63 41.32 -6.15
C ALA A 139 -15.52 41.32 -7.21
N GLY A 140 -15.53 40.38 -8.15
CA GLY A 140 -14.46 40.26 -9.17
C GLY A 140 -13.15 39.72 -8.61
N GLN A 141 -13.15 39.13 -7.43
CA GLN A 141 -11.95 38.66 -6.73
C GLN A 141 -11.54 37.26 -7.19
N ARG A 142 -10.25 36.91 -7.03
CA ARG A 142 -9.64 35.68 -7.51
C ARG A 142 -9.24 34.79 -6.34
N LEU A 143 -9.46 33.49 -6.49
CA LEU A 143 -9.10 32.50 -5.47
C LEU A 143 -8.33 31.33 -6.13
N ALA A 144 -7.19 30.96 -5.53
CA ALA A 144 -6.46 29.77 -5.88
C ALA A 144 -6.38 28.83 -4.68
N PHE A 145 -6.68 27.56 -4.88
CA PHE A 145 -6.69 26.56 -3.82
C PHE A 145 -5.69 25.43 -4.14
N SER A 146 -5.04 24.86 -3.13
CA SER A 146 -4.41 23.55 -3.23
C SER A 146 -5.20 22.52 -2.42
N THR A 147 -5.37 21.33 -2.98
CA THR A 147 -6.05 20.21 -2.32
C THR A 147 -5.64 18.89 -2.95
N ASP A 148 -5.89 17.78 -2.25
CA ASP A 148 -5.72 16.45 -2.82
C ASP A 148 -6.94 16.03 -3.67
N ASN A 149 -8.12 16.49 -3.27
CA ASN A 149 -9.37 16.27 -3.98
C ASN A 149 -10.32 17.44 -3.71
N ALA A 150 -10.72 18.17 -4.74
CA ALA A 150 -11.55 19.34 -4.61
C ALA A 150 -12.98 18.98 -4.14
N PRO A 151 -13.53 19.73 -3.16
CA PRO A 151 -14.95 19.61 -2.84
C PRO A 151 -15.83 19.84 -4.08
N PRO A 152 -16.96 19.11 -4.25
CA PRO A 152 -17.78 19.21 -5.45
C PRO A 152 -18.20 20.64 -5.84
N PRO A 153 -18.57 21.54 -4.91
CA PRO A 153 -18.91 22.92 -5.27
C PRO A 153 -17.72 23.71 -5.85
N LEU A 154 -16.52 23.41 -5.40
CA LEU A 154 -15.29 24.04 -5.89
C LEU A 154 -14.90 23.46 -7.25
N ALA A 155 -14.85 22.12 -7.38
CA ALA A 155 -14.55 21.43 -8.64
C ALA A 155 -15.47 21.85 -9.80
N ASN A 156 -16.75 22.13 -9.51
CA ASN A 156 -17.73 22.55 -10.51
C ASN A 156 -17.62 24.03 -10.94
N ARG A 157 -16.92 24.87 -10.18
CA ARG A 157 -16.84 26.33 -10.42
C ARG A 157 -15.44 26.84 -10.68
N ALA A 158 -14.42 26.09 -10.37
CA ALA A 158 -13.02 26.43 -10.56
C ALA A 158 -12.41 25.69 -11.75
N HIS A 159 -11.39 26.27 -12.37
CA HIS A 159 -10.53 25.56 -13.30
C HIS A 159 -9.58 24.67 -12.49
N THR A 160 -9.59 23.37 -12.78
CA THR A 160 -8.76 22.40 -12.07
C THR A 160 -7.53 22.06 -12.90
N TRP A 161 -6.37 22.08 -12.24
CA TRP A 161 -5.08 21.70 -12.79
C TRP A 161 -4.42 20.67 -11.89
N ASP A 162 -3.75 19.68 -12.50
CA ASP A 162 -3.05 18.61 -11.79
C ASP A 162 -1.54 18.73 -12.04
N ILE A 163 -0.74 18.29 -11.05
CA ILE A 163 0.68 18.04 -11.24
C ILE A 163 0.79 16.61 -11.74
N CYS A 164 0.91 16.41 -13.05
CA CYS A 164 1.00 15.06 -13.63
C CYS A 164 2.19 14.27 -13.06
N ASP A 165 2.23 12.96 -13.33
CA ASP A 165 3.31 12.07 -12.91
C ASP A 165 4.69 12.62 -13.34
N PHE A 166 5.66 12.57 -12.43
CA PHE A 166 7.01 13.05 -12.68
C PHE A 166 7.75 12.17 -13.68
N THR A 167 8.46 12.81 -14.58
CA THR A 167 9.36 12.19 -15.55
C THR A 167 10.80 12.14 -15.02
N PRO A 168 11.74 11.43 -15.68
CA PRO A 168 13.16 11.50 -15.33
C PRO A 168 13.73 12.93 -15.31
N ALA A 169 13.21 13.82 -16.16
CA ALA A 169 13.61 15.23 -16.21
C ALA A 169 13.13 16.00 -14.96
N ASP A 170 11.96 15.64 -14.42
CA ASP A 170 11.48 16.22 -13.18
C ASP A 170 12.30 15.75 -11.98
N TYR A 171 12.66 14.45 -11.93
CA TYR A 171 13.59 13.91 -10.94
C TYR A 171 14.91 14.66 -10.96
N GLN A 172 15.48 14.85 -12.14
CA GLN A 172 16.70 15.62 -12.32
C GLN A 172 16.55 17.06 -11.81
N ALA A 173 15.49 17.75 -12.19
CA ALA A 173 15.26 19.14 -11.81
C ALA A 173 15.11 19.29 -10.28
N ILE A 174 14.28 18.43 -9.65
CA ILE A 174 14.06 18.47 -8.21
C ILE A 174 15.33 18.11 -7.44
N CYS A 175 16.00 17.02 -7.80
CA CYS A 175 17.19 16.54 -7.08
C CYS A 175 18.38 17.48 -7.25
N SER A 176 18.58 18.05 -8.45
CA SER A 176 19.70 18.96 -8.73
C SER A 176 19.65 20.25 -7.91
N ALA A 177 18.50 20.63 -7.38
CA ALA A 177 18.38 21.76 -6.46
C ALA A 177 19.08 21.51 -5.10
N TYR A 178 19.36 20.27 -4.75
CA TYR A 178 19.92 19.87 -3.45
C TYR A 178 21.33 19.25 -3.56
N PHE A 179 21.74 18.81 -4.75
CA PHE A 179 23.07 18.24 -4.98
C PHE A 179 24.06 19.27 -5.48
N ASP A 180 25.33 19.06 -5.14
CA ASP A 180 26.41 19.70 -5.87
C ASP A 180 26.35 19.30 -7.36
N PRO A 181 26.57 20.22 -8.29
CA PRO A 181 26.54 19.93 -9.74
C PRO A 181 27.47 18.78 -10.18
N ALA A 182 28.53 18.51 -9.43
CA ALA A 182 29.43 17.38 -9.70
C ALA A 182 28.79 16.02 -9.33
N ILE A 183 27.97 15.98 -8.27
CA ILE A 183 27.22 14.79 -7.87
C ILE A 183 26.05 14.59 -8.83
N ALA A 184 25.26 15.64 -9.10
CA ALA A 184 24.10 15.55 -9.98
C ALA A 184 24.43 14.99 -11.37
N ARG A 185 25.64 15.25 -11.91
CA ARG A 185 26.12 14.72 -13.21
C ARG A 185 26.46 13.23 -13.18
N ARG A 186 26.64 12.63 -12.01
CA ARG A 186 26.95 11.19 -11.85
C ARG A 186 25.70 10.34 -11.70
N LEU A 187 24.56 10.96 -11.46
CA LEU A 187 23.29 10.27 -11.24
C LEU A 187 22.59 10.04 -12.58
N ASP A 188 22.21 8.79 -12.84
CA ASP A 188 21.29 8.43 -13.93
C ASP A 188 19.84 8.50 -13.43
N PHE A 189 19.23 9.67 -13.63
CA PHE A 189 17.84 9.86 -13.24
C PHE A 189 16.85 9.03 -14.06
N GLY A 190 17.24 8.55 -15.22
CA GLY A 190 16.45 7.59 -16.00
C GLY A 190 16.41 6.21 -15.32
N GLU A 191 17.53 5.77 -14.74
CA GLU A 191 17.60 4.52 -13.98
C GLU A 191 16.87 4.64 -12.64
N ILE A 192 17.08 5.74 -11.90
CA ILE A 192 16.37 6.01 -10.64
C ILE A 192 14.85 6.03 -10.86
N HIS A 193 14.39 6.71 -11.90
CA HIS A 193 12.97 6.76 -12.24
C HIS A 193 12.43 5.38 -12.66
N ARG A 194 13.18 4.58 -13.43
CA ARG A 194 12.78 3.20 -13.75
C ARG A 194 12.67 2.32 -12.51
N PHE A 195 13.55 2.54 -11.53
CA PHE A 195 13.50 1.82 -10.25
C PHE A 195 12.32 2.24 -9.38
N ALA A 196 12.07 3.54 -9.27
CA ALA A 196 11.01 4.11 -8.44
C ALA A 196 10.27 5.23 -9.19
N PRO A 197 9.31 4.91 -10.09
CA PRO A 197 8.67 5.87 -11.00
C PRO A 197 7.67 6.82 -10.31
N ASN A 198 7.34 6.59 -9.04
CA ASN A 198 6.28 7.32 -8.34
C ASN A 198 6.78 8.01 -7.06
N LEU A 199 8.03 8.43 -7.04
CA LEU A 199 8.50 9.27 -5.95
C LEU A 199 7.89 10.66 -6.09
N ASN A 200 7.30 11.15 -5.00
CA ASN A 200 6.83 12.52 -4.94
C ASN A 200 7.99 13.51 -4.70
N ALA A 201 7.72 14.80 -4.88
CA ALA A 201 8.74 15.85 -4.73
C ALA A 201 9.39 15.85 -3.33
N HIS A 202 8.61 15.55 -2.28
CA HIS A 202 9.13 15.51 -0.92
C HIS A 202 10.08 14.32 -0.71
N GLN A 203 9.77 13.15 -1.25
CA GLN A 203 10.63 11.96 -1.19
C GLN A 203 11.95 12.18 -1.94
N LEU A 204 11.88 12.75 -3.15
CA LEU A 204 13.06 13.12 -3.92
C LEU A 204 13.94 14.13 -3.19
N ARG A 205 13.33 15.17 -2.61
CA ARG A 205 14.03 16.14 -1.78
C ARG A 205 14.69 15.47 -0.57
N LYS A 206 13.96 14.65 0.17
CA LYS A 206 14.47 13.96 1.36
C LYS A 206 15.68 13.09 1.03
N ALA A 207 15.59 12.28 -0.04
CA ALA A 207 16.70 11.46 -0.52
C ALA A 207 17.91 12.32 -0.94
N SER A 208 17.66 13.40 -1.69
CA SER A 208 18.73 14.29 -2.18
C SER A 208 19.43 15.02 -1.04
N VAL A 209 18.70 15.54 -0.07
CA VAL A 209 19.28 16.22 1.11
C VAL A 209 20.12 15.26 1.93
N TRP A 210 19.65 14.03 2.13
CA TRP A 210 20.42 13.01 2.86
C TRP A 210 21.72 12.68 2.15
N LEU A 211 21.64 12.35 0.86
CA LEU A 211 22.78 11.92 0.06
C LEU A 211 23.74 13.06 -0.30
N SER A 212 23.32 14.32 -0.23
CA SER A 212 24.19 15.47 -0.47
C SER A 212 25.34 15.60 0.55
N HIS A 213 25.21 14.97 1.70
CA HIS A 213 26.24 14.89 2.74
C HIS A 213 27.18 13.69 2.59
N GLU A 214 26.91 12.77 1.64
CA GLU A 214 27.74 11.59 1.40
C GLU A 214 28.78 11.87 0.29
N LEU A 215 30.06 11.68 0.60
CA LEU A 215 31.14 11.76 -0.36
C LEU A 215 31.04 10.59 -1.34
N GLY A 216 30.69 10.86 -2.59
CA GLY A 216 30.68 9.84 -3.66
C GLY A 216 29.31 9.25 -3.94
N ALA A 217 28.22 9.94 -3.59
CA ALA A 217 26.88 9.52 -3.98
C ALA A 217 26.78 9.30 -5.51
N ASP A 218 26.31 8.12 -5.90
CA ASP A 218 26.05 7.69 -7.27
C ASP A 218 24.66 7.08 -7.40
N THR A 219 24.29 6.64 -8.59
CA THR A 219 22.98 6.03 -8.86
C THR A 219 22.71 4.81 -8.01
N ALA A 220 23.69 3.94 -7.82
CA ALA A 220 23.56 2.72 -7.02
C ALA A 220 23.28 3.06 -5.55
N ARG A 221 23.98 4.06 -5.01
CA ARG A 221 23.77 4.53 -3.64
C ARG A 221 22.41 5.22 -3.46
N PHE A 222 21.94 5.94 -4.48
CA PHE A 222 20.60 6.52 -4.46
C PHE A 222 19.52 5.42 -4.41
N ILE A 223 19.64 4.39 -5.23
CA ILE A 223 18.74 3.23 -5.26
C ILE A 223 18.78 2.47 -3.91
N GLU A 224 19.97 2.27 -3.34
CA GLU A 224 20.14 1.66 -2.02
C GLU A 224 19.42 2.48 -0.93
N TYR A 225 19.56 3.81 -0.96
CA TYR A 225 18.84 4.69 -0.03
C TYR A 225 17.31 4.52 -0.17
N LEU A 226 16.79 4.51 -1.41
CA LEU A 226 15.36 4.32 -1.65
C LEU A 226 14.86 2.97 -1.13
N THR A 227 15.66 1.93 -1.27
CA THR A 227 15.35 0.58 -0.79
C THR A 227 15.36 0.54 0.74
N THR A 228 16.43 1.05 1.37
CA THR A 228 16.61 1.02 2.83
C THR A 228 15.54 1.84 3.56
N HIS A 229 15.03 2.91 2.95
CA HIS A 229 14.03 3.79 3.56
C HIS A 229 12.60 3.54 3.04
N ASN A 230 12.40 2.40 2.40
CA ASN A 230 11.09 1.96 1.86
C ASN A 230 10.36 3.01 1.00
N LEU A 231 11.13 3.88 0.32
CA LEU A 231 10.57 4.94 -0.52
C LEU A 231 10.12 4.42 -1.90
N ALA A 232 10.60 3.24 -2.30
CA ALA A 232 10.25 2.62 -3.56
C ALA A 232 8.99 1.73 -3.50
N SER A 233 8.47 1.44 -2.29
CA SER A 233 7.23 0.66 -2.12
C SER A 233 6.46 1.17 -0.90
N ASN A 234 5.13 1.03 -0.93
CA ASN A 234 4.25 1.34 0.20
C ASN A 234 4.18 0.18 1.22
N VAL A 235 4.96 -0.87 0.99
CA VAL A 235 5.10 -2.01 1.90
C VAL A 235 6.53 -1.97 2.42
N GLU A 236 6.70 -2.09 3.73
CA GLU A 236 8.01 -2.27 4.35
C GLU A 236 8.63 -3.54 3.78
N ILE A 237 9.66 -3.38 2.92
CA ILE A 237 10.33 -4.49 2.26
C ILE A 237 10.98 -5.43 3.28
N GLU A 238 11.29 -4.92 4.48
CA GLU A 238 11.83 -5.73 5.58
C GLU A 238 10.83 -6.76 6.14
N GLU A 239 9.52 -6.57 5.97
CA GLU A 239 8.52 -7.57 6.35
C GLU A 239 8.32 -8.69 5.32
N VAL A 240 8.80 -8.50 4.10
CA VAL A 240 8.76 -9.54 3.08
C VAL A 240 10.11 -10.26 3.06
N GLU A 241 10.29 -11.24 3.94
CA GLU A 241 11.41 -12.17 3.80
C GLU A 241 11.49 -12.63 2.34
N PRO A 242 12.64 -12.45 1.65
CA PRO A 242 12.79 -12.90 0.29
C PRO A 242 12.59 -14.42 0.26
N VAL A 243 11.53 -14.86 -0.39
CA VAL A 243 11.22 -16.26 -0.57
C VAL A 243 11.56 -16.64 -2.00
N ASP A 244 12.52 -17.57 -2.16
CA ASP A 244 12.80 -18.12 -3.48
C ASP A 244 11.73 -19.16 -3.86
N TRP A 245 11.43 -19.28 -5.15
CA TRP A 245 10.60 -20.37 -5.68
C TRP A 245 11.11 -21.75 -5.23
N ASN A 246 12.42 -21.91 -5.22
CA ASN A 246 13.07 -23.16 -4.83
C ASN A 246 12.90 -23.53 -3.36
N ASP A 247 12.45 -22.59 -2.52
CA ASP A 247 12.17 -22.85 -1.09
C ASP A 247 10.73 -23.37 -0.87
N LEU A 248 9.87 -23.27 -1.90
CA LEU A 248 8.51 -23.78 -1.84
C LEU A 248 8.49 -25.29 -2.12
N ARG A 249 7.90 -26.08 -1.23
CA ARG A 249 7.86 -27.52 -1.32
C ARG A 249 6.43 -28.05 -1.44
N GLY A 250 6.22 -28.97 -2.39
CA GLY A 250 4.93 -29.64 -2.57
C GLY A 250 3.85 -28.77 -3.23
N VAL A 251 4.26 -27.76 -3.99
CA VAL A 251 3.41 -26.86 -4.76
C VAL A 251 3.98 -26.65 -6.18
N ASP A 252 4.68 -27.63 -6.69
CA ASP A 252 5.41 -27.55 -7.97
C ASP A 252 4.47 -27.27 -9.14
N ASP A 253 3.28 -27.87 -9.15
CA ASP A 253 2.22 -27.63 -10.14
C ASP A 253 1.69 -26.19 -10.09
N VAL A 254 1.61 -25.61 -8.90
CA VAL A 254 1.22 -24.20 -8.70
C VAL A 254 2.31 -23.27 -9.23
N ILE A 255 3.59 -23.58 -8.93
CA ILE A 255 4.73 -22.80 -9.40
C ILE A 255 4.81 -22.83 -10.92
N GLU A 256 4.74 -24.00 -11.55
CA GLU A 256 4.77 -24.16 -13.00
C GLU A 256 3.63 -23.35 -13.68
N ALA A 257 2.43 -23.40 -13.11
CA ALA A 257 1.29 -22.64 -13.64
C ALA A 257 1.49 -21.12 -13.52
N LEU A 258 2.08 -20.63 -12.41
CA LEU A 258 2.40 -19.21 -12.21
C LEU A 258 3.53 -18.76 -13.13
N GLU A 259 4.58 -19.56 -13.30
CA GLU A 259 5.66 -19.27 -14.24
C GLU A 259 5.14 -19.15 -15.69
N ALA A 260 4.40 -20.15 -16.16
CA ALA A 260 3.94 -20.17 -17.54
C ALA A 260 2.91 -19.06 -17.86
N LYS A 261 2.01 -18.76 -16.92
CA LYS A 261 0.85 -17.90 -17.19
C LYS A 261 1.00 -16.46 -16.72
N ILE A 262 2.00 -16.17 -15.86
CA ILE A 262 2.21 -14.84 -15.29
C ILE A 262 3.66 -14.39 -15.47
N ALA A 263 4.65 -15.16 -14.98
CA ALA A 263 6.03 -14.72 -14.99
C ALA A 263 6.58 -14.59 -16.40
N LEU A 264 6.45 -15.63 -17.20
CA LEU A 264 6.95 -15.65 -18.58
C LEU A 264 6.41 -14.50 -19.45
N PRO A 265 5.09 -14.22 -19.51
CA PRO A 265 4.57 -13.11 -20.29
C PRO A 265 5.01 -11.71 -19.78
N LEU A 266 5.36 -11.58 -18.50
CA LEU A 266 5.85 -10.32 -17.94
C LEU A 266 7.34 -10.10 -18.15
N GLU A 267 8.13 -11.17 -18.12
CA GLU A 267 9.60 -11.15 -18.22
C GLU A 267 10.09 -11.14 -19.66
N ASP A 268 9.57 -12.04 -20.51
CA ASP A 268 9.97 -12.15 -21.92
C ASP A 268 9.01 -11.39 -22.83
N ARG A 269 9.28 -10.10 -22.99
CA ARG A 269 8.46 -9.22 -23.84
C ARG A 269 8.55 -9.57 -25.33
N VAL A 270 9.66 -10.15 -25.76
CA VAL A 270 9.87 -10.50 -27.18
C VAL A 270 8.97 -11.69 -27.54
N LEU A 271 9.08 -12.76 -26.76
CA LEU A 271 8.26 -13.94 -26.93
C LEU A 271 6.77 -13.65 -26.72
N ALA A 272 6.45 -12.80 -25.73
CA ALA A 272 5.07 -12.40 -25.47
C ALA A 272 4.48 -11.63 -26.66
N ALA A 273 5.22 -10.73 -27.27
CA ALA A 273 4.78 -9.99 -28.46
C ALA A 273 4.64 -10.90 -29.68
N GLU A 274 5.59 -11.80 -29.90
CA GLU A 274 5.58 -12.75 -31.03
C GLU A 274 4.36 -13.66 -31.00
N LEU A 275 4.01 -14.18 -29.82
CA LEU A 275 2.91 -15.14 -29.64
C LEU A 275 1.59 -14.48 -29.20
N GLY A 276 1.57 -13.14 -29.03
CA GLY A 276 0.39 -12.42 -28.52
C GLY A 276 0.00 -12.81 -27.09
N LEU A 277 0.98 -13.21 -26.27
CA LEU A 277 0.73 -13.64 -24.89
C LEU A 277 0.38 -12.44 -24.01
N LYS A 278 -0.64 -12.62 -23.18
CA LYS A 278 -1.00 -11.66 -22.11
C LYS A 278 -0.94 -12.38 -20.77
N PRO A 279 -0.31 -11.76 -19.75
CA PRO A 279 -0.30 -12.35 -18.43
C PRO A 279 -1.72 -12.45 -17.87
N LYS A 280 -2.01 -13.53 -17.16
CA LYS A 280 -3.26 -13.64 -16.40
C LYS A 280 -3.28 -12.59 -15.29
N ARG A 281 -4.36 -11.83 -15.20
CA ARG A 281 -4.47 -10.68 -14.29
C ARG A 281 -4.99 -11.05 -12.92
N GLY A 282 -5.85 -12.06 -12.85
CA GLY A 282 -6.45 -12.53 -11.62
C GLY A 282 -6.11 -13.97 -11.33
N VAL A 283 -5.62 -14.24 -10.12
CA VAL A 283 -5.26 -15.56 -9.61
C VAL A 283 -6.02 -15.81 -8.31
N LEU A 284 -6.60 -16.99 -8.19
CA LEU A 284 -7.14 -17.50 -6.93
C LEU A 284 -6.27 -18.66 -6.45
N LEU A 285 -5.72 -18.54 -5.24
CA LEU A 285 -5.10 -19.62 -4.50
C LEU A 285 -6.11 -20.14 -3.47
N ALA A 286 -6.75 -21.25 -3.76
CA ALA A 286 -7.69 -21.89 -2.83
C ALA A 286 -7.02 -23.05 -2.09
N GLY A 287 -7.40 -23.27 -0.83
CA GLY A 287 -6.94 -24.41 -0.07
C GLY A 287 -6.87 -24.18 1.43
N PRO A 288 -6.58 -25.23 2.21
CA PRO A 288 -6.56 -25.18 3.67
C PRO A 288 -5.63 -24.09 4.22
N PRO A 289 -5.91 -23.54 5.42
CA PRO A 289 -5.01 -22.59 6.06
C PRO A 289 -3.67 -23.26 6.37
N GLY A 290 -2.58 -22.48 6.27
CA GLY A 290 -1.22 -22.97 6.56
C GLY A 290 -0.57 -23.79 5.43
N THR A 291 -1.14 -23.80 4.22
CA THR A 291 -0.55 -24.42 3.03
C THR A 291 0.39 -23.52 2.23
N GLY A 292 0.70 -22.32 2.74
CA GLY A 292 1.69 -21.41 2.15
C GLY A 292 1.17 -20.47 1.06
N LYS A 293 -0.14 -20.23 0.97
CA LYS A 293 -0.75 -19.34 -0.04
C LYS A 293 -0.10 -17.95 -0.08
N THR A 294 0.04 -17.29 1.07
CA THR A 294 0.71 -15.99 1.20
C THR A 294 2.18 -16.06 0.81
N THR A 295 2.85 -17.16 1.16
CA THR A 295 4.26 -17.39 0.82
C THR A 295 4.46 -17.54 -0.69
N ILE A 296 3.52 -18.20 -1.39
CA ILE A 296 3.53 -18.32 -2.87
C ILE A 296 3.42 -16.91 -3.51
N GLY A 297 2.52 -16.06 -3.02
CA GLY A 297 2.39 -14.68 -3.52
C GLY A 297 3.67 -13.87 -3.37
N ARG A 298 4.32 -13.98 -2.20
CA ARG A 298 5.61 -13.33 -1.92
C ARG A 298 6.73 -13.85 -2.82
N ALA A 299 6.78 -15.15 -3.05
CA ALA A 299 7.77 -15.76 -3.93
C ALA A 299 7.59 -15.32 -5.39
N LEU A 300 6.34 -15.18 -5.87
CA LEU A 300 6.07 -14.63 -7.19
C LEU A 300 6.55 -13.18 -7.31
N ALA A 301 6.26 -12.35 -6.32
CA ALA A 301 6.71 -10.96 -6.32
C ALA A 301 8.24 -10.84 -6.33
N HIS A 302 8.91 -11.65 -5.52
CA HIS A 302 10.38 -11.72 -5.49
C HIS A 302 10.96 -12.19 -6.83
N ARG A 303 10.37 -13.22 -7.44
CA ARG A 303 10.79 -13.75 -8.74
C ARG A 303 10.68 -12.72 -9.87
N LEU A 304 9.58 -11.98 -9.89
CA LEU A 304 9.31 -10.94 -10.89
C LEU A 304 10.04 -9.62 -10.61
N LYS A 305 10.75 -9.49 -9.49
CA LYS A 305 11.29 -8.21 -9.01
C LYS A 305 10.24 -7.11 -9.04
N SER A 306 8.99 -7.50 -8.82
CA SER A 306 7.83 -6.62 -8.86
C SER A 306 7.47 -6.12 -7.47
N LYS A 307 6.69 -5.03 -7.42
CA LYS A 307 6.18 -4.51 -6.16
C LYS A 307 5.02 -5.37 -5.67
N PHE A 308 4.97 -5.58 -4.37
CA PHE A 308 3.97 -6.40 -3.70
C PHE A 308 3.13 -5.52 -2.78
N PHE A 309 1.83 -5.50 -2.99
CA PHE A 309 0.87 -4.76 -2.19
C PHE A 309 -0.06 -5.73 -1.49
N LEU A 310 -0.07 -5.72 -0.17
CA LEU A 310 -0.93 -6.59 0.63
C LEU A 310 -2.22 -5.88 1.01
N ILE A 311 -3.34 -6.54 0.78
CA ILE A 311 -4.66 -6.21 1.31
C ILE A 311 -5.07 -7.37 2.22
N ASP A 312 -5.10 -7.14 3.52
CA ASP A 312 -5.56 -8.13 4.49
C ASP A 312 -7.08 -7.99 4.67
N GLY A 313 -7.82 -9.01 4.26
CA GLY A 313 -9.29 -9.04 4.35
C GLY A 313 -9.81 -8.88 5.78
N THR A 314 -9.06 -9.34 6.77
CA THR A 314 -9.46 -9.28 8.19
C THR A 314 -9.30 -7.88 8.77
N MET A 315 -8.26 -7.12 8.39
CA MET A 315 -8.03 -5.76 8.87
C MET A 315 -8.98 -4.75 8.24
N ILE A 316 -9.54 -5.08 7.11
CA ILE A 316 -10.33 -4.19 6.28
C ILE A 316 -11.82 -4.33 6.56
N ALA A 317 -12.29 -5.54 6.87
CA ALA A 317 -13.66 -5.79 7.29
C ALA A 317 -13.95 -5.01 8.57
N GLY A 318 -14.67 -3.88 8.44
CA GLY A 318 -15.08 -3.03 9.57
C GLY A 318 -14.41 -1.65 9.66
N SER A 319 -13.50 -1.29 8.76
CA SER A 319 -12.93 0.07 8.75
C SER A 319 -13.83 1.05 7.97
N ALA A 320 -14.13 2.22 8.57
CA ALA A 320 -14.93 3.27 7.93
C ALA A 320 -14.31 3.83 6.64
N ASN A 321 -12.98 3.70 6.47
CA ASN A 321 -12.20 4.20 5.34
C ASN A 321 -11.76 3.12 4.35
N PHE A 322 -12.45 1.98 4.37
CA PHE A 322 -12.08 0.83 3.55
C PHE A 322 -11.92 1.15 2.06
N TYR A 323 -12.92 1.80 1.46
CA TYR A 323 -12.91 2.12 0.02
C TYR A 323 -11.70 2.97 -0.38
N SER A 324 -11.39 3.99 0.40
CA SER A 324 -10.24 4.86 0.12
C SER A 324 -8.91 4.13 0.26
N SER A 325 -8.81 3.19 1.23
CA SER A 325 -7.60 2.39 1.43
C SER A 325 -7.37 1.40 0.30
N VAL A 326 -8.41 0.67 -0.13
CA VAL A 326 -8.32 -0.25 -1.28
C VAL A 326 -8.02 0.52 -2.56
N ASN A 327 -8.70 1.63 -2.81
CA ASN A 327 -8.44 2.47 -3.99
C ASN A 327 -6.97 2.92 -4.04
N ARG A 328 -6.44 3.40 -2.91
CA ARG A 328 -5.04 3.82 -2.80
C ARG A 328 -4.07 2.71 -3.15
N VAL A 329 -4.34 1.47 -2.69
CA VAL A 329 -3.51 0.30 -3.02
C VAL A 329 -3.56 -0.01 -4.51
N PHE A 330 -4.75 -0.04 -5.11
CA PHE A 330 -4.88 -0.33 -6.55
C PHE A 330 -4.26 0.76 -7.42
N GLU A 331 -4.46 2.03 -7.10
CA GLU A 331 -3.82 3.13 -7.82
C GLU A 331 -2.28 3.12 -7.64
N ALA A 332 -1.79 2.83 -6.43
CA ALA A 332 -0.37 2.62 -6.20
C ALA A 332 0.19 1.44 -7.03
N ALA A 333 -0.55 0.33 -7.12
CA ALA A 333 -0.14 -0.81 -7.93
C ALA A 333 -0.12 -0.49 -9.43
N LYS A 334 -1.12 0.21 -9.95
CA LYS A 334 -1.15 0.66 -11.36
C LYS A 334 0.03 1.55 -11.71
N ARG A 335 0.33 2.53 -10.86
CA ARG A 335 1.46 3.45 -11.05
C ARG A 335 2.81 2.75 -10.95
N ASN A 336 2.91 1.68 -10.16
CA ASN A 336 4.13 0.92 -9.92
C ASN A 336 4.22 -0.37 -10.74
N ALA A 337 3.47 -0.51 -11.82
CA ALA A 337 3.48 -1.72 -12.64
C ALA A 337 4.87 -2.00 -13.27
N PRO A 338 5.38 -3.24 -13.25
CA PRO A 338 4.69 -4.47 -12.84
C PRO A 338 4.52 -4.59 -11.33
N ALA A 339 3.31 -4.93 -10.88
CA ALA A 339 2.98 -5.03 -9.47
C ALA A 339 2.04 -6.20 -9.19
N ILE A 340 2.10 -6.71 -7.97
CA ILE A 340 1.18 -7.74 -7.47
C ILE A 340 0.36 -7.13 -6.35
N VAL A 341 -0.97 -7.13 -6.49
CA VAL A 341 -1.91 -6.85 -5.42
C VAL A 341 -2.36 -8.18 -4.83
N PHE A 342 -1.99 -8.44 -3.60
CA PHE A 342 -2.30 -9.67 -2.91
C PHE A 342 -3.42 -9.42 -1.89
N ILE A 343 -4.54 -10.12 -2.05
CA ILE A 343 -5.69 -10.03 -1.16
C ILE A 343 -5.75 -11.31 -0.35
N ASP A 344 -5.30 -11.25 0.91
CA ASP A 344 -5.31 -12.40 1.80
C ASP A 344 -6.68 -12.57 2.44
N ASP A 345 -7.08 -13.83 2.66
CA ASP A 345 -8.36 -14.22 3.24
C ASP A 345 -9.56 -13.49 2.58
N ALA A 346 -9.61 -13.51 1.24
CA ALA A 346 -10.64 -12.83 0.47
C ALA A 346 -12.06 -13.32 0.78
N ASP A 347 -12.23 -14.57 1.23
CA ASP A 347 -13.50 -15.12 1.69
C ASP A 347 -14.08 -14.35 2.89
N VAL A 348 -13.26 -13.87 3.82
CA VAL A 348 -13.71 -13.06 4.96
C VAL A 348 -14.34 -11.74 4.49
N ILE A 349 -13.84 -11.17 3.39
CA ILE A 349 -14.38 -9.93 2.81
C ILE A 349 -15.82 -10.12 2.32
N PHE A 350 -16.21 -11.34 1.97
CA PHE A 350 -17.50 -11.65 1.34
C PHE A 350 -18.52 -12.35 2.27
N GLU A 351 -18.14 -12.69 3.51
CA GLU A 351 -19.01 -13.41 4.47
C GLU A 351 -20.04 -12.55 5.22
N GLY A 352 -20.00 -11.22 5.16
CA GLY A 352 -20.88 -10.33 5.96
C GLY A 352 -22.20 -9.95 5.29
N GLU A 353 -23.30 -9.93 6.09
CA GLU A 353 -24.67 -9.80 5.56
C GLU A 353 -25.14 -8.38 5.21
N HIS A 354 -24.58 -7.28 5.74
CA HIS A 354 -25.23 -5.95 5.68
C HIS A 354 -24.38 -4.74 5.23
N GLY A 355 -23.04 -4.83 5.19
CA GLY A 355 -22.15 -3.70 4.80
C GLY A 355 -21.46 -3.88 3.45
N GLU A 356 -21.42 -5.08 2.91
CA GLU A 356 -20.41 -5.56 1.98
C GLU A 356 -20.84 -5.61 0.51
N ARG A 357 -22.12 -5.39 0.21
CA ARG A 357 -22.58 -5.30 -1.20
C ARG A 357 -21.89 -4.16 -1.97
N GLY A 358 -21.52 -3.09 -1.27
CA GLY A 358 -20.76 -1.99 -1.84
C GLY A 358 -19.31 -2.38 -2.15
N LEU A 359 -18.64 -3.06 -1.21
CA LEU A 359 -17.27 -3.50 -1.34
C LEU A 359 -17.07 -4.49 -2.47
N TYR A 360 -17.90 -5.51 -2.52
CA TYR A 360 -17.92 -6.48 -3.59
C TYR A 360 -18.01 -5.82 -4.98
N ARG A 361 -18.97 -4.88 -5.17
CA ARG A 361 -19.10 -4.14 -6.42
C ARG A 361 -17.88 -3.27 -6.71
N TYR A 362 -17.31 -2.70 -5.68
CA TYR A 362 -16.12 -1.86 -5.80
C TYR A 362 -14.91 -2.68 -6.24
N LEU A 363 -14.65 -3.85 -5.64
CA LEU A 363 -13.59 -4.76 -6.07
C LEU A 363 -13.81 -5.24 -7.52
N LEU A 364 -15.06 -5.51 -7.92
CA LEU A 364 -15.36 -5.82 -9.32
C LEU A 364 -14.97 -4.67 -10.25
N THR A 365 -15.29 -3.44 -9.88
CA THR A 365 -14.92 -2.25 -10.67
C THR A 365 -13.40 -2.08 -10.75
N MET A 366 -12.67 -2.35 -9.65
CA MET A 366 -11.22 -2.31 -9.65
C MET A 366 -10.61 -3.38 -10.56
N LEU A 367 -11.13 -4.61 -10.52
CA LEU A 367 -10.68 -5.70 -11.38
C LEU A 367 -10.97 -5.41 -12.86
N ASP A 368 -12.16 -4.88 -13.18
CA ASP A 368 -12.53 -4.48 -14.54
C ASP A 368 -11.65 -3.31 -15.04
N GLY A 369 -11.31 -2.37 -14.16
CA GLY A 369 -10.43 -1.24 -14.46
C GLY A 369 -8.96 -1.61 -14.77
N LEU A 370 -8.57 -2.88 -14.56
CA LEU A 370 -7.26 -3.39 -14.96
C LEU A 370 -7.19 -3.78 -16.45
N GLU A 371 -8.27 -3.68 -17.21
CA GLU A 371 -8.30 -4.01 -18.65
C GLU A 371 -7.59 -2.98 -19.53
N SER A 372 -7.34 -1.76 -19.05
CA SER A 372 -6.60 -0.75 -19.81
C SER A 372 -5.15 -1.15 -20.05
N GLU A 373 -4.56 -0.74 -21.17
CA GLU A 373 -3.16 -1.10 -21.54
C GLU A 373 -2.14 -0.68 -20.48
N SER A 374 -2.33 0.46 -19.85
CA SER A 374 -1.45 0.96 -18.76
C SER A 374 -1.53 0.11 -17.49
N ALA A 375 -2.70 -0.49 -17.20
CA ALA A 375 -2.92 -1.35 -16.04
C ALA A 375 -2.64 -2.83 -16.30
N GLY A 376 -2.38 -3.24 -17.55
CA GLY A 376 -2.23 -4.66 -17.96
C GLY A 376 -1.02 -5.40 -17.37
N ARG A 377 -0.23 -4.73 -16.52
CA ARG A 377 0.94 -5.31 -15.81
C ARG A 377 0.73 -5.43 -14.30
N VAL A 378 -0.51 -5.28 -13.84
CA VAL A 378 -0.89 -5.53 -12.44
C VAL A 378 -1.55 -6.91 -12.37
N CYS A 379 -1.02 -7.78 -11.51
CA CYS A 379 -1.61 -9.08 -11.20
C CYS A 379 -2.29 -9.01 -9.83
N VAL A 380 -3.56 -9.40 -9.76
CA VAL A 380 -4.30 -9.52 -8.49
C VAL A 380 -4.33 -10.98 -8.08
N MET A 381 -3.75 -11.30 -6.93
CA MET A 381 -3.79 -12.63 -6.35
C MET A 381 -4.70 -12.62 -5.12
N MET A 382 -5.64 -13.53 -5.07
CA MET A 382 -6.54 -13.70 -3.94
C MET A 382 -6.30 -15.04 -3.26
N THR A 383 -6.43 -15.09 -1.95
CA THR A 383 -6.47 -16.36 -1.22
C THR A 383 -7.87 -16.60 -0.66
N ALA A 384 -8.26 -17.87 -0.60
CA ALA A 384 -9.48 -18.31 0.02
C ALA A 384 -9.30 -19.72 0.61
N MET A 385 -10.14 -20.10 1.55
CA MET A 385 -10.18 -21.49 2.04
C MET A 385 -10.77 -22.41 0.98
N GLU A 386 -11.84 -21.97 0.33
CA GLU A 386 -12.53 -22.71 -0.73
C GLU A 386 -12.93 -21.74 -1.86
N ALA A 387 -12.80 -22.16 -3.12
CA ALA A 387 -13.23 -21.35 -4.26
C ALA A 387 -14.73 -21.05 -4.23
N SER A 388 -15.53 -21.95 -3.66
CA SER A 388 -16.98 -21.81 -3.51
C SER A 388 -17.42 -20.70 -2.57
N SER A 389 -16.55 -20.23 -1.68
CA SER A 389 -16.81 -19.11 -0.76
C SER A 389 -16.81 -17.74 -1.46
N LEU A 390 -16.25 -17.67 -2.68
CA LEU A 390 -16.19 -16.43 -3.44
C LEU A 390 -17.40 -16.27 -4.36
N PRO A 391 -17.93 -15.03 -4.54
CA PRO A 391 -19.03 -14.77 -5.44
C PRO A 391 -18.69 -15.14 -6.90
N ALA A 392 -19.62 -15.80 -7.58
CA ALA A 392 -19.44 -16.25 -8.95
C ALA A 392 -19.05 -15.13 -9.95
N ALA A 393 -19.40 -13.89 -9.67
CA ALA A 393 -19.05 -12.76 -10.52
C ALA A 393 -17.55 -12.39 -10.45
N ILE A 394 -16.84 -12.69 -9.36
CA ILE A 394 -15.38 -12.54 -9.28
C ILE A 394 -14.69 -13.62 -10.10
N LEU A 395 -15.24 -14.82 -10.06
CA LEU A 395 -14.68 -16.00 -10.73
C LEU A 395 -14.94 -16.07 -12.24
N ARG A 396 -15.49 -14.99 -12.84
CA ARG A 396 -15.74 -14.93 -14.30
C ARG A 396 -14.45 -14.64 -15.07
N SER A 397 -14.44 -15.10 -16.33
CA SER A 397 -13.39 -14.77 -17.30
C SER A 397 -13.21 -13.25 -17.43
N GLY A 398 -11.98 -12.80 -17.54
CA GLY A 398 -11.58 -11.40 -17.56
C GLY A 398 -11.25 -10.81 -16.17
N ARG A 399 -11.54 -11.51 -15.07
CA ARG A 399 -11.25 -11.08 -13.69
C ARG A 399 -10.28 -12.05 -13.03
N VAL A 400 -10.79 -13.12 -12.41
CA VAL A 400 -9.97 -14.17 -11.81
C VAL A 400 -9.99 -15.38 -12.74
N GLU A 401 -8.99 -15.47 -13.59
CA GLU A 401 -8.92 -16.45 -14.67
C GLU A 401 -8.08 -17.69 -14.36
N LEU A 402 -7.23 -17.61 -13.35
CA LEU A 402 -6.35 -18.69 -12.95
C LEU A 402 -6.69 -19.16 -11.55
N TRP A 403 -7.16 -20.39 -11.44
CA TRP A 403 -7.51 -21.01 -10.18
C TRP A 403 -6.51 -22.10 -9.87
N LEU A 404 -5.85 -21.99 -8.72
CA LEU A 404 -4.83 -22.91 -8.26
C LEU A 404 -5.20 -23.42 -6.88
N GLU A 405 -5.08 -24.73 -6.69
CA GLU A 405 -5.41 -25.36 -5.41
C GLU A 405 -4.11 -25.71 -4.66
N THR A 406 -3.99 -25.18 -3.46
CA THR A 406 -2.91 -25.58 -2.56
C THR A 406 -3.37 -26.74 -1.69
N ARG A 407 -2.51 -27.76 -1.57
CA ARG A 407 -2.84 -29.01 -0.89
C ARG A 407 -1.93 -29.21 0.32
N LEU A 408 -2.32 -30.14 1.17
CA LEU A 408 -1.45 -30.59 2.23
C LEU A 408 -0.20 -31.26 1.62
N PRO A 409 0.99 -31.02 2.18
CA PRO A 409 2.22 -31.61 1.66
C PRO A 409 2.17 -33.13 1.75
N ASP A 410 2.58 -33.81 0.68
CA ASP A 410 2.78 -35.24 0.65
C ASP A 410 4.01 -35.65 1.49
N GLU A 411 4.33 -36.92 1.57
CA GLU A 411 5.42 -37.40 2.41
C GLU A 411 6.78 -36.89 1.95
N ALA A 412 7.01 -36.79 0.64
CA ALA A 412 8.25 -36.29 0.06
C ALA A 412 8.41 -34.78 0.35
N ALA A 413 7.37 -34.02 0.18
CA ALA A 413 7.35 -32.59 0.50
C ALA A 413 7.56 -32.35 2.00
N ARG A 414 6.93 -33.14 2.88
CA ARG A 414 7.16 -33.04 4.34
C ARG A 414 8.61 -33.36 4.70
N ALA A 415 9.18 -34.39 4.10
CA ALA A 415 10.58 -34.73 4.31
C ALA A 415 11.50 -33.58 3.85
N SER A 416 11.19 -32.94 2.72
CA SER A 416 11.96 -31.82 2.21
C SER A 416 11.88 -30.63 3.15
N ILE A 417 10.66 -30.26 3.62
CA ILE A 417 10.43 -29.17 4.58
C ILE A 417 11.21 -29.40 5.87
N PHE A 418 11.17 -30.62 6.43
CA PHE A 418 11.95 -30.93 7.62
C PHE A 418 13.45 -30.83 7.36
N ARG A 419 13.94 -31.35 6.22
CA ARG A 419 15.36 -31.29 5.86
C ARG A 419 15.85 -29.86 5.79
N ASP A 420 15.11 -28.98 5.09
CA ASP A 420 15.47 -27.58 4.93
C ASP A 420 15.52 -26.86 6.29
N LYS A 421 14.56 -27.11 7.18
CA LYS A 421 14.50 -26.47 8.50
C LYS A 421 15.47 -27.06 9.54
N ILE A 422 15.81 -28.33 9.44
CA ILE A 422 16.68 -28.99 10.39
C ILE A 422 18.18 -28.86 9.97
N SER A 423 18.46 -28.74 8.68
CA SER A 423 19.83 -28.60 8.17
C SER A 423 20.61 -27.41 8.73
N CYS A 424 19.90 -26.34 9.12
CA CYS A 424 20.49 -25.14 9.72
C CYS A 424 20.77 -25.29 11.23
N LEU A 425 20.39 -26.42 11.85
CA LEU A 425 20.50 -26.63 13.30
C LEU A 425 21.86 -27.25 13.66
N PRO A 426 22.35 -27.01 14.89
CA PRO A 426 23.56 -27.71 15.38
C PRO A 426 23.39 -29.21 15.31
N ALA A 427 24.50 -29.94 14.98
CA ALA A 427 24.52 -31.40 14.80
C ALA A 427 23.91 -32.17 15.97
N THR A 428 23.96 -31.62 17.18
CA THR A 428 23.39 -32.23 18.39
C THR A 428 21.86 -32.41 18.35
N ILE A 429 21.16 -31.62 17.53
CA ILE A 429 19.72 -31.73 17.30
C ILE A 429 19.39 -31.90 15.82
N GLY A 430 20.27 -31.42 14.94
CA GLY A 430 20.12 -31.51 13.48
C GLY A 430 20.28 -32.89 12.88
N ALA A 431 20.74 -33.86 13.66
CA ALA A 431 20.92 -35.26 13.22
C ALA A 431 19.64 -36.11 13.30
N ALA A 432 18.45 -35.47 13.42
CA ALA A 432 17.18 -36.17 13.47
C ALA A 432 16.85 -36.91 12.17
N ASP A 433 16.26 -38.09 12.27
CA ASP A 433 15.79 -38.84 11.10
C ASP A 433 14.54 -38.18 10.48
N VAL A 434 14.77 -37.51 9.36
CA VAL A 434 13.77 -36.80 8.60
C VAL A 434 12.66 -37.72 8.06
N ALA A 435 12.98 -38.98 7.72
CA ALA A 435 12.00 -39.93 7.21
C ALA A 435 10.97 -40.29 8.30
N VAL A 436 11.46 -40.54 9.51
CA VAL A 436 10.59 -40.78 10.67
C VAL A 436 9.67 -39.59 10.95
N LEU A 437 10.20 -38.37 10.88
CA LEU A 437 9.40 -37.14 11.09
C LEU A 437 8.37 -36.95 10.00
N ALA A 438 8.73 -37.19 8.74
CA ALA A 438 7.80 -37.07 7.60
C ALA A 438 6.66 -38.09 7.71
N ALA A 439 6.93 -39.33 8.04
CA ALA A 439 5.92 -40.36 8.25
C ALA A 439 5.01 -39.99 9.43
N ALA A 440 5.58 -39.53 10.55
CA ALA A 440 4.88 -39.15 11.74
C ALA A 440 3.99 -37.88 11.55
N SER A 441 4.26 -37.04 10.59
CA SER A 441 3.55 -35.75 10.38
C SER A 441 2.45 -35.78 9.32
N ARG A 442 1.96 -36.95 8.91
CA ARG A 442 0.88 -37.09 7.95
C ARG A 442 -0.37 -36.24 8.33
N GLY A 443 -0.86 -35.45 7.38
CA GLY A 443 -2.04 -34.59 7.54
C GLY A 443 -1.76 -33.24 8.23
N LEU A 444 -0.48 -32.91 8.49
CA LEU A 444 -0.07 -31.59 8.96
C LEU A 444 0.22 -30.66 7.77
N THR A 445 -0.01 -29.35 7.97
CA THR A 445 0.30 -28.30 7.00
C THR A 445 1.76 -27.88 7.07
N GLY A 446 2.25 -27.12 6.06
CA GLY A 446 3.60 -26.56 6.12
C GLY A 446 3.86 -25.68 7.35
N ALA A 447 2.85 -24.92 7.77
CA ALA A 447 2.91 -24.11 8.99
C ALA A 447 3.04 -24.99 10.26
N ASP A 448 2.31 -26.11 10.33
CA ASP A 448 2.44 -27.04 11.46
C ASP A 448 3.83 -27.70 11.51
N LEU A 449 4.41 -28.03 10.35
CA LEU A 449 5.75 -28.62 10.28
C LEU A 449 6.81 -27.62 10.78
N LYS A 450 6.67 -26.34 10.39
CA LYS A 450 7.51 -25.26 10.90
C LYS A 450 7.37 -25.12 12.43
N ALA A 451 6.14 -25.08 12.92
CA ALA A 451 5.87 -25.01 14.36
C ALA A 451 6.44 -26.23 15.11
N ALA A 452 6.33 -27.44 14.54
CA ALA A 452 6.92 -28.66 15.13
C ALA A 452 8.43 -28.58 15.28
N VAL A 453 9.11 -27.98 14.31
CA VAL A 453 10.58 -27.76 14.39
C VAL A 453 10.90 -26.75 15.50
N GLU A 454 10.20 -25.63 15.55
CA GLU A 454 10.41 -24.61 16.58
C GLU A 454 10.14 -25.14 17.99
N ASP A 455 9.01 -25.84 18.20
CA ASP A 455 8.67 -26.45 19.49
C ASP A 455 9.69 -27.53 19.87
N GLY A 456 10.16 -28.34 18.92
CA GLY A 456 11.19 -29.35 19.15
C GLY A 456 12.51 -28.73 19.63
N LYS A 457 12.94 -27.62 19.03
CA LYS A 457 14.08 -26.82 19.46
C LYS A 457 13.93 -26.31 20.90
N LEU A 458 12.75 -25.79 21.22
CA LEU A 458 12.45 -25.28 22.56
C LEU A 458 12.51 -26.40 23.61
N LEU A 459 11.94 -27.56 23.32
CA LEU A 459 12.00 -28.72 24.21
C LEU A 459 13.43 -29.20 24.44
N PHE A 460 14.25 -29.27 23.39
CA PHE A 460 15.68 -29.62 23.49
C PHE A 460 16.43 -28.57 24.33
N ALA A 461 16.23 -27.30 24.05
CA ALA A 461 16.88 -26.20 24.78
C ALA A 461 16.52 -26.23 26.27
N HIS A 462 15.25 -26.48 26.59
CA HIS A 462 14.77 -26.62 27.98
C HIS A 462 15.47 -27.79 28.71
N ASP A 463 15.54 -28.96 28.13
CA ASP A 463 16.17 -30.11 28.76
C ASP A 463 17.69 -29.90 28.94
N LYS A 464 18.35 -29.28 27.92
CA LYS A 464 19.76 -28.91 27.97
C LYS A 464 20.05 -27.87 29.09
N ALA A 465 19.23 -26.83 29.18
CA ALA A 465 19.39 -25.78 30.20
C ALA A 465 19.19 -26.30 31.64
N ASN A 466 18.32 -27.31 31.81
CA ASN A 466 18.07 -27.91 33.11
C ASN A 466 18.99 -29.10 33.42
N GLY A 467 20.05 -29.36 32.63
CA GLY A 467 21.00 -30.42 32.87
C GLY A 467 20.41 -31.83 32.79
N LYS A 468 19.26 -32.00 32.11
CA LYS A 468 18.65 -33.33 31.95
C LYS A 468 19.41 -34.15 30.92
N GLN A 469 19.30 -35.46 31.03
CA GLN A 469 19.82 -36.38 30.01
C GLN A 469 19.08 -36.07 28.68
N LEU A 470 19.86 -35.73 27.64
CA LEU A 470 19.32 -35.43 26.32
C LEU A 470 18.78 -36.70 25.67
N LYS A 471 17.61 -36.58 25.04
CA LYS A 471 16.98 -37.65 24.25
C LYS A 471 17.56 -37.67 22.85
N ALA A 472 17.26 -38.73 22.06
CA ALA A 472 17.57 -38.73 20.64
C ALA A 472 16.88 -37.54 19.93
N PRO A 473 17.52 -36.84 18.98
CA PRO A 473 17.01 -35.61 18.35
C PRO A 473 15.60 -35.73 17.82
N GLU A 474 15.25 -36.83 17.16
CA GLU A 474 13.93 -37.07 16.60
C GLU A 474 12.81 -37.09 17.67
N GLN A 475 13.12 -37.50 18.91
CA GLN A 475 12.12 -37.58 19.98
C GLN A 475 11.57 -36.22 20.39
N TYR A 476 12.35 -35.16 20.29
CA TYR A 476 11.91 -33.80 20.57
C TYR A 476 10.94 -33.33 19.52
N PHE A 477 11.22 -33.56 18.25
CA PHE A 477 10.33 -33.20 17.15
C PHE A 477 9.05 -34.05 17.12
N LEU A 478 9.15 -35.33 17.42
CA LEU A 478 7.99 -36.23 17.54
C LEU A 478 7.06 -35.80 18.69
N ALA A 479 7.61 -35.37 19.82
CA ALA A 479 6.82 -34.85 20.92
C ALA A 479 6.07 -33.54 20.54
N ALA A 480 6.72 -32.66 19.78
CA ALA A 480 6.11 -31.47 19.24
C ALA A 480 4.98 -31.79 18.24
N ILE A 481 5.22 -32.72 17.30
CA ILE A 481 4.20 -33.20 16.35
C ILE A 481 2.97 -33.75 17.07
N GLU A 482 3.16 -34.55 18.13
CA GLU A 482 2.06 -35.13 18.91
C GLU A 482 1.27 -34.03 19.65
N THR A 483 1.96 -33.00 20.16
CA THR A 483 1.32 -31.86 20.81
C THR A 483 0.43 -31.09 19.82
N ILE A 484 0.93 -30.79 18.62
CA ILE A 484 0.16 -30.12 17.56
C ILE A 484 -1.06 -30.95 17.18
N ARG A 485 -0.92 -32.26 17.02
CA ARG A 485 -2.04 -33.16 16.71
C ARG A 485 -3.11 -33.16 17.81
N ARG A 486 -2.69 -33.23 19.05
CA ARG A 486 -3.60 -33.19 20.19
C ARG A 486 -4.38 -31.90 20.23
N ASN A 487 -3.72 -30.77 20.05
CA ASN A 487 -4.33 -29.46 20.03
C ASN A 487 -5.37 -29.33 18.89
N ARG A 488 -5.04 -29.78 17.67
CA ARG A 488 -5.97 -29.81 16.53
C ARG A 488 -7.22 -30.66 16.80
N ARG A 489 -7.05 -31.86 17.35
CA ARG A 489 -8.18 -32.73 17.70
C ARG A 489 -9.13 -32.08 18.73
N THR A 490 -8.55 -31.38 19.69
CA THR A 490 -9.32 -30.66 20.71
C THR A 490 -10.12 -29.49 20.13
N TYR A 491 -9.51 -28.76 19.22
CA TYR A 491 -10.14 -27.62 18.53
C TYR A 491 -11.25 -28.07 17.58
N THR A 492 -11.02 -29.13 16.81
CA THR A 492 -12.02 -29.67 15.87
C THR A 492 -13.25 -30.22 16.59
N LYS A 493 -13.08 -30.82 17.78
CA LYS A 493 -14.21 -31.29 18.62
C LYS A 493 -15.08 -30.14 19.15
N LYS A 494 -14.49 -28.97 19.44
CA LYS A 494 -15.23 -27.78 19.89
C LYS A 494 -16.03 -27.09 18.78
N LYS A 495 -15.66 -27.26 17.51
CA LYS A 495 -16.32 -26.65 16.35
C LYS A 495 -17.48 -27.45 15.77
N ARG A 496 -17.83 -28.65 16.32
CA ARG A 496 -19.07 -29.34 16.02
C ARG A 496 -20.12 -28.86 17.02
N PRO A 497 -21.06 -27.96 16.67
CA PRO A 497 -22.26 -27.76 17.45
C PRO A 497 -23.04 -29.11 17.43
N GLN A 498 -23.56 -29.51 18.56
CA GLN A 498 -24.57 -30.57 18.62
C GLN A 498 -25.81 -30.10 17.84
N LEU A 499 -25.85 -30.40 16.55
CA LEU A 499 -27.05 -30.37 15.75
C LEU A 499 -27.73 -31.72 15.93
N THR A 500 -28.34 -31.89 17.08
CA THR A 500 -29.33 -32.93 17.28
C THR A 500 -30.26 -32.49 18.41
N GLU A 501 -31.53 -32.49 18.09
CA GLU A 501 -32.68 -32.20 18.98
C GLU A 501 -33.05 -30.72 19.15
N ALA A 502 -33.65 -30.15 18.14
CA ALA A 502 -34.61 -29.08 18.29
C ALA A 502 -35.84 -29.32 17.43
N LEU A 503 -36.85 -29.85 18.15
CA LEU A 503 -38.26 -29.47 18.00
C LEU A 503 -39.02 -29.97 16.78
N SER A 504 -39.58 -31.16 16.95
CA SER A 504 -40.96 -31.45 16.53
C SER A 504 -41.93 -30.71 17.48
N ILE A 505 -42.16 -29.42 17.28
CA ILE A 505 -43.36 -28.77 17.83
C ILE A 505 -44.41 -28.81 16.75
N GLY A 506 -45.28 -29.80 16.85
CA GLY A 506 -46.48 -29.87 16.06
C GLY A 506 -47.44 -28.75 16.43
N PHE A 507 -47.77 -27.90 15.48
CA PHE A 507 -49.00 -27.11 15.52
C PHE A 507 -50.17 -28.04 15.18
N LYS A 508 -51.05 -28.33 16.11
CA LYS A 508 -52.41 -28.80 15.85
C LYS A 508 -53.22 -27.56 15.46
N ALA A 509 -53.78 -27.60 14.27
CA ALA A 509 -54.89 -26.74 13.88
C ALA A 509 -56.14 -27.10 14.63
N GLU A 510 -56.82 -26.16 15.26
CA GLU A 510 -58.24 -26.03 15.39
C GLU A 510 -58.71 -24.76 14.70
#